data_b47f954e2c3835af0c71f0e39bdd5bd8
#
_entry.id   b47f954e2c3835af0c71f0e39bdd5bd8
#
_cell.length_a   1.000
_cell.length_b   1.000
_cell.length_c   1.000
_cell.angle_alpha   90.00
_cell.angle_beta   90.00
_cell.angle_gamma   90.00
#
_symmetry.space_group_name_H-M   'P 1'
#
loop_
_entity.id
_entity.type
_entity.pdbx_description
1 polymer ?
#
loop_
_entity_poly.entity_id
_entity_poly.type
_entity_poly.pdbx_seq_one_letter_code
_entity_poly.pdbx_strand_id
1 'polypeptide(L)'
;MTLDIRRRRLLQTGALAALSTALPGLARAPRLDATTTAEQATAGLDLRGRTIVVTGCNSGIGQETMRVLALRGAHVIGTARSRATGEAACAAVQGRATPVVMDLADFDSVVAASDTIRGLDVPLDAVVCNAGVVLDGLERVRGLEKTFVVNHLGHHLLVRRLLGRVTAAPQGRVVVLGSGDERNAPPGGIQFDDLSGKHWDARYAHSKLANGLFSLELARRLSGSRATSNCVSPGHTRSNILRNVGNRYRSDARSVQQGAATPCWLAASPAAAGQNGGFWRDFAPAAQSDAQRDVAMAARLWSVSDALVRDWL
;
A
#
# COMPACT_ATOMS: atom_id res chain seq x y z
N MET A 1 26.43 -87.61 -34.47
CA MET A 1 27.23 -87.34 -33.21
C MET A 1 26.85 -85.92 -32.79
N THR A 2 25.76 -85.85 -32.03
CA THR A 2 25.11 -84.59 -31.65
C THR A 2 24.89 -84.58 -30.15
N LEU A 3 25.51 -83.67 -29.45
CA LEU A 3 25.40 -83.45 -28.04
C LEU A 3 24.35 -82.37 -27.79
N ASP A 4 23.28 -82.75 -27.14
CA ASP A 4 22.16 -81.91 -26.71
C ASP A 4 22.49 -81.37 -25.29
N ILE A 5 22.55 -80.04 -25.10
CA ILE A 5 22.73 -79.45 -23.80
C ILE A 5 21.48 -78.66 -23.45
N ARG A 6 20.60 -79.23 -22.63
CA ARG A 6 19.46 -78.55 -22.03
C ARG A 6 19.91 -77.55 -20.97
N ARG A 7 19.71 -76.25 -21.27
CA ARG A 7 19.85 -75.19 -20.26
C ARG A 7 18.54 -75.04 -19.45
N ARG A 8 18.61 -75.39 -18.19
CA ARG A 8 17.58 -75.03 -17.19
C ARG A 8 17.68 -73.54 -16.89
N ARG A 9 16.60 -72.76 -17.21
CA ARG A 9 16.42 -71.42 -16.73
C ARG A 9 15.78 -71.45 -15.34
N LEU A 10 16.55 -70.99 -14.35
CA LEU A 10 16.02 -70.62 -13.03
C LEU A 10 15.39 -69.24 -13.12
N LEU A 11 14.08 -69.17 -12.92
CA LEU A 11 13.35 -67.90 -12.75
C LEU A 11 13.57 -67.48 -11.29
N GLN A 12 14.40 -66.46 -11.06
CA GLN A 12 14.42 -65.72 -9.82
C GLN A 12 13.40 -64.60 -9.89
N THR A 13 12.28 -64.74 -9.18
CA THR A 13 11.30 -63.70 -8.92
C THR A 13 11.84 -62.79 -7.83
N GLY A 14 12.53 -61.72 -8.22
CA GLY A 14 12.86 -60.61 -7.34
C GLY A 14 11.66 -59.70 -7.15
N ALA A 15 11.08 -59.78 -5.94
CA ALA A 15 10.07 -58.77 -5.52
C ALA A 15 10.78 -57.45 -5.24
N LEU A 16 10.62 -56.46 -6.15
CA LEU A 16 10.97 -55.06 -5.86
C LEU A 16 9.87 -54.49 -4.92
N ALA A 17 10.22 -54.38 -3.65
CA ALA A 17 9.45 -53.57 -2.72
C ALA A 17 9.62 -52.08 -3.09
N ALA A 18 8.61 -51.46 -3.72
CA ALA A 18 8.56 -50.04 -3.96
C ALA A 18 8.38 -49.32 -2.61
N LEU A 19 9.48 -48.80 -2.03
CA LEU A 19 9.39 -47.81 -0.97
C LEU A 19 8.73 -46.54 -1.53
N SER A 20 7.45 -46.42 -1.32
CA SER A 20 6.71 -45.16 -1.54
C SER A 20 7.12 -44.20 -0.41
N THR A 21 8.15 -43.39 -0.64
CA THR A 21 8.42 -42.22 0.19
C THR A 21 7.33 -41.20 -0.11
N ALA A 22 6.31 -41.16 0.74
CA ALA A 22 5.34 -40.09 0.76
C ALA A 22 6.10 -38.77 1.00
N LEU A 23 6.28 -37.95 -0.04
CA LEU A 23 6.73 -36.56 0.10
C LEU A 23 5.76 -35.88 1.08
N PRO A 24 6.25 -35.21 2.12
CA PRO A 24 5.39 -34.44 3.00
C PRO A 24 4.62 -33.45 2.11
N GLY A 25 3.28 -33.54 2.15
CA GLY A 25 2.41 -32.72 1.35
C GLY A 25 2.79 -31.25 1.52
N LEU A 26 3.17 -30.60 0.41
CA LEU A 26 3.31 -29.16 0.36
C LEU A 26 1.97 -28.58 0.79
N ALA A 27 1.87 -28.14 2.03
CA ALA A 27 0.68 -27.47 2.54
C ALA A 27 0.39 -26.31 1.58
N ARG A 28 -0.71 -26.40 0.85
CA ARG A 28 -1.15 -25.34 -0.09
C ARG A 28 -1.24 -24.06 0.71
N ALA A 29 -0.47 -23.04 0.29
CA ALA A 29 -0.52 -21.74 0.94
C ALA A 29 -1.99 -21.30 1.11
N PRO A 30 -2.38 -20.79 2.28
CA PRO A 30 -3.77 -20.42 2.53
C PRO A 30 -4.23 -19.40 1.47
N ARG A 31 -5.41 -19.61 0.93
CA ARG A 31 -5.98 -18.68 -0.04
C ARG A 31 -6.33 -17.38 0.68
N LEU A 32 -5.69 -16.29 0.26
CA LEU A 32 -5.96 -14.96 0.78
C LEU A 32 -7.28 -14.42 0.19
N ASP A 33 -8.13 -13.83 1.03
CA ASP A 33 -9.44 -13.29 0.65
C ASP A 33 -9.84 -12.08 1.52
N ALA A 34 -11.09 -11.65 1.38
CA ALA A 34 -11.65 -10.50 2.08
C ALA A 34 -11.68 -10.63 3.61
N THR A 35 -11.59 -11.83 4.15
CA THR A 35 -11.61 -12.12 5.60
C THR A 35 -10.20 -12.21 6.20
N THR A 36 -9.19 -12.31 5.36
CA THR A 36 -7.79 -12.44 5.75
C THR A 36 -7.32 -11.18 6.50
N THR A 37 -6.68 -11.37 7.64
CA THR A 37 -6.06 -10.28 8.41
C THR A 37 -4.65 -9.95 7.92
N ALA A 38 -4.13 -8.79 8.30
CA ALA A 38 -2.77 -8.38 7.95
C ALA A 38 -1.71 -9.35 8.49
N GLU A 39 -1.90 -9.89 9.70
CA GLU A 39 -1.02 -10.91 10.25
C GLU A 39 -1.03 -12.20 9.43
N GLN A 40 -2.21 -12.66 9.02
CA GLN A 40 -2.34 -13.86 8.17
C GLN A 40 -1.70 -13.64 6.79
N ALA A 41 -1.93 -12.46 6.18
CA ALA A 41 -1.39 -12.11 4.87
C ALA A 41 0.14 -11.98 4.84
N THR A 42 0.75 -11.76 6.01
CA THR A 42 2.21 -11.61 6.17
C THR A 42 2.84 -12.75 6.96
N ALA A 43 2.09 -13.82 7.24
CA ALA A 43 2.60 -14.95 8.01
C ALA A 43 3.88 -15.53 7.37
N GLY A 44 4.89 -15.78 8.20
CA GLY A 44 6.16 -16.33 7.75
C GLY A 44 7.11 -15.35 7.03
N LEU A 45 6.71 -14.08 6.83
CA LEU A 45 7.65 -13.09 6.29
C LEU A 45 8.71 -12.70 7.32
N ASP A 46 9.94 -12.60 6.87
CA ASP A 46 11.05 -11.97 7.59
C ASP A 46 11.39 -10.64 6.92
N LEU A 47 11.13 -9.55 7.63
CA LEU A 47 11.36 -8.19 7.15
C LEU A 47 12.53 -7.51 7.86
N ARG A 48 13.41 -8.27 8.54
CA ARG A 48 14.61 -7.72 9.16
C ARG A 48 15.49 -7.06 8.09
N GLY A 49 16.01 -5.88 8.41
CA GLY A 49 16.77 -5.06 7.47
C GLY A 49 15.94 -4.25 6.48
N ARG A 50 14.60 -4.37 6.49
CA ARG A 50 13.71 -3.54 5.67
C ARG A 50 13.29 -2.28 6.40
N THR A 51 13.25 -1.15 5.68
CA THR A 51 12.74 0.14 6.19
C THR A 51 11.48 0.53 5.44
N ILE A 52 10.40 0.76 6.18
CA ILE A 52 9.07 1.05 5.62
C ILE A 52 8.50 2.32 6.26
N VAL A 53 8.06 3.27 5.45
CA VAL A 53 7.33 4.47 5.90
C VAL A 53 5.83 4.19 5.85
N VAL A 54 5.10 4.50 6.93
CA VAL A 54 3.62 4.42 6.99
C VAL A 54 3.05 5.75 7.44
N THR A 55 2.22 6.39 6.63
CA THR A 55 1.59 7.66 7.00
C THR A 55 0.30 7.45 7.79
N GLY A 56 0.06 8.30 8.81
CA GLY A 56 -1.13 8.23 9.65
C GLY A 56 -1.18 6.99 10.54
N CYS A 57 -0.08 6.71 11.25
CA CYS A 57 0.12 5.50 12.04
C CYS A 57 -0.54 5.51 13.43
N ASN A 58 -1.18 6.61 13.84
CA ASN A 58 -1.73 6.76 15.19
C ASN A 58 -3.13 6.15 15.40
N SER A 59 -3.73 5.61 14.35
CA SER A 59 -5.03 4.92 14.44
C SER A 59 -5.37 4.10 13.19
N GLY A 60 -6.38 3.23 13.32
CA GLY A 60 -7.02 2.55 12.19
C GLY A 60 -6.06 1.68 11.37
N ILE A 61 -6.24 1.72 10.05
CA ILE A 61 -5.47 0.90 9.09
C ILE A 61 -3.97 1.21 9.18
N GLY A 62 -3.58 2.48 9.33
CA GLY A 62 -2.17 2.86 9.41
C GLY A 62 -1.47 2.33 10.66
N GLN A 63 -2.13 2.36 11.81
CA GLN A 63 -1.60 1.78 13.04
C GLN A 63 -1.44 0.27 12.92
N GLU A 64 -2.44 -0.41 12.39
CA GLU A 64 -2.37 -1.87 12.18
C GLU A 64 -1.32 -2.26 11.14
N THR A 65 -1.19 -1.48 10.04
CA THR A 65 -0.13 -1.68 9.04
C THR A 65 1.25 -1.54 9.69
N MET A 66 1.48 -0.47 10.47
CA MET A 66 2.73 -0.27 11.20
C MET A 66 3.00 -1.44 12.17
N ARG A 67 1.99 -1.82 12.96
CA ARG A 67 2.10 -2.90 13.95
C ARG A 67 2.53 -4.21 13.31
N VAL A 68 1.86 -4.62 12.23
CA VAL A 68 2.12 -5.91 11.59
C VAL A 68 3.46 -5.93 10.89
N LEU A 69 3.84 -4.87 10.18
CA LEU A 69 5.14 -4.80 9.50
C LEU A 69 6.30 -4.80 10.52
N ALA A 70 6.15 -4.09 11.65
CA ALA A 70 7.14 -4.12 12.74
C ALA A 70 7.21 -5.50 13.41
N LEU A 71 6.07 -6.18 13.63
CA LEU A 71 5.99 -7.55 14.14
C LEU A 71 6.76 -8.53 13.23
N ARG A 72 6.81 -8.29 11.92
CA ARG A 72 7.60 -9.10 10.97
C ARG A 72 9.07 -8.71 10.90
N GLY A 73 9.53 -7.75 11.71
CA GLY A 73 10.94 -7.36 11.84
C GLY A 73 11.35 -6.13 11.03
N ALA A 74 10.44 -5.47 10.30
CA ALA A 74 10.75 -4.22 9.61
C ALA A 74 11.03 -3.09 10.61
N HIS A 75 11.93 -2.17 10.27
CA HIS A 75 11.98 -0.85 10.87
C HIS A 75 10.87 0.00 10.25
N VAL A 76 9.82 0.30 11.00
CA VAL A 76 8.72 1.13 10.48
C VAL A 76 8.87 2.58 10.96
N ILE A 77 8.88 3.51 10.02
CA ILE A 77 8.81 4.94 10.27
C ILE A 77 7.34 5.34 10.21
N GLY A 78 6.75 5.57 11.38
CA GLY A 78 5.34 5.92 11.49
C GLY A 78 5.15 7.42 11.57
N THR A 79 4.32 8.02 10.68
CA THR A 79 4.05 9.45 10.78
C THR A 79 2.73 9.77 11.47
N ALA A 80 2.72 10.82 12.29
CA ALA A 80 1.55 11.36 12.96
C ALA A 80 1.63 12.89 13.03
N ARG A 81 0.48 13.58 13.19
CA ARG A 81 0.44 15.05 13.22
C ARG A 81 1.04 15.67 14.48
N SER A 82 1.19 14.93 15.57
CA SER A 82 1.86 15.40 16.76
C SER A 82 2.87 14.37 17.27
N ARG A 83 3.90 14.87 17.95
CA ARG A 83 4.93 14.04 18.59
C ARG A 83 4.30 13.04 19.56
N ALA A 84 3.46 13.52 20.48
CA ALA A 84 2.86 12.69 21.51
C ALA A 84 2.05 11.52 20.93
N THR A 85 1.21 11.76 19.91
CA THR A 85 0.42 10.69 19.27
C THR A 85 1.30 9.72 18.46
N GLY A 86 2.37 10.20 17.87
CA GLY A 86 3.34 9.36 17.14
C GLY A 86 4.14 8.46 18.09
N GLU A 87 4.67 9.02 19.18
CA GLU A 87 5.42 8.28 20.20
C GLU A 87 4.54 7.22 20.86
N ALA A 88 3.32 7.56 21.26
CA ALA A 88 2.38 6.61 21.84
C ALA A 88 2.05 5.46 20.88
N ALA A 89 1.82 5.76 19.59
CA ALA A 89 1.54 4.75 18.59
C ALA A 89 2.73 3.82 18.34
N CYS A 90 3.95 4.37 18.27
CA CYS A 90 5.16 3.58 18.06
C CYS A 90 5.52 2.73 19.30
N ALA A 91 5.32 3.24 20.51
CA ALA A 91 5.55 2.51 21.75
C ALA A 91 4.59 1.32 21.94
N ALA A 92 3.41 1.38 21.33
CA ALA A 92 2.40 0.34 21.44
C ALA A 92 2.63 -0.88 20.52
N VAL A 93 3.63 -0.84 19.61
CA VAL A 93 3.89 -1.95 18.69
C VAL A 93 5.04 -2.83 19.16
N GLN A 94 4.91 -4.13 18.92
CA GLN A 94 6.01 -5.07 19.09
C GLN A 94 6.93 -4.97 17.86
N GLY A 95 8.20 -4.64 18.08
CA GLY A 95 9.19 -4.46 17.02
C GLY A 95 9.76 -3.05 16.98
N ARG A 96 10.40 -2.68 15.87
CA ARG A 96 11.07 -1.39 15.72
C ARG A 96 10.17 -0.39 14.98
N ALA A 97 9.70 0.63 15.69
CA ALA A 97 8.96 1.74 15.11
C ALA A 97 9.56 3.08 15.56
N THR A 98 9.66 4.04 14.64
CA THR A 98 10.19 5.38 14.91
C THR A 98 9.14 6.42 14.51
N PRO A 99 8.72 7.32 15.42
CA PRO A 99 7.75 8.35 15.11
C PRO A 99 8.40 9.52 14.36
N VAL A 100 7.70 10.02 13.33
CA VAL A 100 8.04 11.28 12.65
C VAL A 100 6.80 12.16 12.61
N VAL A 101 6.95 13.42 13.03
CA VAL A 101 5.85 14.39 12.98
C VAL A 101 5.65 14.83 11.54
N MET A 102 4.39 14.73 11.06
CA MET A 102 4.03 15.18 9.72
C MET A 102 2.54 15.52 9.63
N ASP A 103 2.24 16.74 9.21
CA ASP A 103 0.90 17.14 8.79
C ASP A 103 0.87 17.27 7.25
N LEU A 104 0.07 16.44 6.60
CA LEU A 104 -0.07 16.45 5.13
C LEU A 104 -0.78 17.70 4.60
N ALA A 105 -1.45 18.48 5.45
CA ALA A 105 -2.02 19.76 5.10
C ALA A 105 -0.98 20.90 5.10
N ASP A 106 0.16 20.69 5.74
CA ASP A 106 1.27 21.63 5.85
C ASP A 106 2.48 21.11 5.07
N PHE A 107 2.77 21.72 3.93
CA PHE A 107 3.85 21.26 3.06
C PHE A 107 5.24 21.48 3.69
N ASP A 108 5.43 22.50 4.53
CA ASP A 108 6.69 22.68 5.28
C ASP A 108 6.90 21.54 6.29
N SER A 109 5.81 21.07 6.93
CA SER A 109 5.82 19.87 7.76
C SER A 109 6.17 18.60 6.96
N VAL A 110 5.68 18.46 5.73
CA VAL A 110 6.03 17.34 4.84
C VAL A 110 7.50 17.39 4.44
N VAL A 111 8.04 18.58 4.16
CA VAL A 111 9.47 18.79 3.88
C VAL A 111 10.31 18.35 5.07
N ALA A 112 10.05 18.88 6.26
CA ALA A 112 10.81 18.55 7.47
C ALA A 112 10.76 17.04 7.79
N ALA A 113 9.58 16.41 7.63
CA ALA A 113 9.44 14.98 7.79
C ALA A 113 10.25 14.18 6.76
N SER A 114 10.18 14.57 5.48
CA SER A 114 10.93 13.89 4.42
C SER A 114 12.45 14.05 4.60
N ASP A 115 12.93 15.21 5.07
CA ASP A 115 14.35 15.44 5.36
C ASP A 115 14.83 14.61 6.56
N THR A 116 13.99 14.50 7.62
CA THR A 116 14.24 13.59 8.74
C THR A 116 14.38 12.14 8.26
N ILE A 117 13.47 11.68 7.39
CA ILE A 117 13.51 10.31 6.84
C ILE A 117 14.73 10.10 5.94
N ARG A 118 15.06 11.07 5.09
CA ARG A 118 16.25 11.04 4.22
C ARG A 118 17.55 11.01 5.01
N GLY A 119 17.58 11.71 6.15
CA GLY A 119 18.73 11.75 7.06
C GLY A 119 19.06 10.40 7.71
N LEU A 120 18.17 9.40 7.66
CA LEU A 120 18.50 8.04 8.12
C LEU A 120 19.50 7.32 7.20
N ASP A 121 19.70 7.82 5.99
CA ASP A 121 20.65 7.32 4.98
C ASP A 121 20.51 5.81 4.66
N VAL A 122 19.27 5.32 4.62
CA VAL A 122 18.93 3.94 4.26
C VAL A 122 17.99 3.92 3.06
N PRO A 123 18.01 2.87 2.23
CA PRO A 123 16.97 2.63 1.22
C PRO A 123 15.61 2.49 1.89
N LEU A 124 14.55 2.90 1.19
CA LEU A 124 13.18 2.70 1.63
C LEU A 124 12.54 1.56 0.83
N ASP A 125 12.30 0.45 1.52
CA ASP A 125 11.70 -0.75 0.90
C ASP A 125 10.22 -0.54 0.57
N ALA A 126 9.50 0.28 1.36
CA ALA A 126 8.16 0.71 1.00
C ALA A 126 7.80 2.08 1.60
N VAL A 127 6.92 2.79 0.88
CA VAL A 127 6.17 3.96 1.39
C VAL A 127 4.69 3.66 1.26
N VAL A 128 3.99 3.56 2.41
CA VAL A 128 2.55 3.33 2.47
C VAL A 128 1.84 4.66 2.74
N CYS A 129 1.28 5.25 1.69
CA CYS A 129 0.49 6.47 1.71
C CYS A 129 -0.91 6.16 2.24
N ASN A 130 -1.04 5.96 3.56
CA ASN A 130 -2.26 5.51 4.21
C ASN A 130 -3.11 6.67 4.76
N ALA A 131 -2.51 7.73 5.27
CA ALA A 131 -3.23 8.82 5.92
C ALA A 131 -4.34 9.40 5.02
N GLY A 132 -5.42 9.84 5.64
CA GLY A 132 -6.51 10.47 4.92
C GLY A 132 -7.57 11.05 5.82
N VAL A 133 -8.39 11.90 5.25
CA VAL A 133 -9.54 12.52 5.92
C VAL A 133 -10.78 12.42 5.03
N VAL A 134 -11.94 12.41 5.70
CA VAL A 134 -13.25 12.71 5.14
C VAL A 134 -13.77 13.90 5.94
N LEU A 135 -14.25 14.95 5.28
CA LEU A 135 -14.76 16.15 5.91
C LEU A 135 -16.25 16.29 5.63
N ASP A 136 -17.00 16.83 6.59
CA ASP A 136 -18.44 17.05 6.48
C ASP A 136 -18.80 18.23 5.55
N GLY A 137 -17.88 19.17 5.40
CA GLY A 137 -18.07 20.37 4.60
C GLY A 137 -16.83 20.74 3.80
N LEU A 138 -16.95 21.86 3.08
CA LEU A 138 -15.84 22.44 2.35
C LEU A 138 -14.89 23.16 3.30
N GLU A 139 -13.70 22.62 3.44
CA GLU A 139 -12.55 23.30 4.04
C GLU A 139 -11.46 23.50 2.99
N ARG A 140 -10.64 24.52 3.16
CA ARG A 140 -9.56 24.86 2.22
C ARG A 140 -8.24 25.06 2.94
N VAL A 141 -7.19 24.67 2.25
CA VAL A 141 -5.79 24.95 2.61
C VAL A 141 -5.12 25.56 1.38
N ARG A 142 -4.51 26.74 1.53
CA ARG A 142 -3.87 27.47 0.41
C ARG A 142 -4.80 27.70 -0.79
N GLY A 143 -6.10 27.91 -0.53
CA GLY A 143 -7.11 28.07 -1.58
C GLY A 143 -7.60 26.78 -2.23
N LEU A 144 -6.98 25.64 -1.95
CA LEU A 144 -7.33 24.33 -2.48
C LEU A 144 -8.25 23.55 -1.52
N GLU A 145 -9.04 22.62 -2.04
CA GLU A 145 -9.91 21.75 -1.26
C GLU A 145 -9.05 20.85 -0.33
N LYS A 146 -9.35 20.87 0.97
CA LYS A 146 -8.50 20.27 2.00
C LYS A 146 -8.39 18.75 1.91
N THR A 147 -9.46 18.05 1.49
CA THR A 147 -9.39 16.59 1.32
C THR A 147 -8.44 16.22 0.19
N PHE A 148 -8.45 16.98 -0.90
CA PHE A 148 -7.50 16.84 -2.01
C PHE A 148 -6.05 17.12 -1.55
N VAL A 149 -5.84 18.20 -0.76
CA VAL A 149 -4.52 18.55 -0.24
C VAL A 149 -3.98 17.42 0.65
N VAL A 150 -4.77 16.96 1.63
CA VAL A 150 -4.31 15.94 2.60
C VAL A 150 -4.17 14.57 1.97
N ASN A 151 -5.19 14.12 1.23
CA ASN A 151 -5.21 12.74 0.74
C ASN A 151 -4.29 12.53 -0.47
N HIS A 152 -4.05 13.58 -1.27
CA HIS A 152 -3.27 13.50 -2.50
C HIS A 152 -2.01 14.38 -2.48
N LEU A 153 -2.11 15.71 -2.42
CA LEU A 153 -0.95 16.59 -2.64
C LEU A 153 0.15 16.41 -1.60
N GLY A 154 -0.20 16.25 -0.32
CA GLY A 154 0.78 15.99 0.74
C GLY A 154 1.52 14.67 0.52
N HIS A 155 0.83 13.62 0.06
CA HIS A 155 1.47 12.36 -0.30
C HIS A 155 2.29 12.45 -1.59
N HIS A 156 1.79 13.21 -2.58
CA HIS A 156 2.55 13.48 -3.80
C HIS A 156 3.89 14.13 -3.45
N LEU A 157 3.89 15.18 -2.64
CA LEU A 157 5.11 15.85 -2.19
C LEU A 157 6.04 14.88 -1.43
N LEU A 158 5.50 14.15 -0.44
CA LEU A 158 6.27 13.18 0.34
C LEU A 158 6.98 12.15 -0.57
N VAL A 159 6.22 11.52 -1.47
CA VAL A 159 6.77 10.49 -2.37
C VAL A 159 7.78 11.09 -3.32
N ARG A 160 7.55 12.29 -3.88
CA ARG A 160 8.50 12.99 -4.75
C ARG A 160 9.84 13.19 -4.04
N ARG A 161 9.81 13.63 -2.78
CA ARG A 161 11.03 13.87 -1.98
C ARG A 161 11.74 12.58 -1.56
N LEU A 162 11.02 11.49 -1.38
CA LEU A 162 11.59 10.19 -0.97
C LEU A 162 11.91 9.25 -2.15
N LEU A 163 11.55 9.63 -3.39
CA LEU A 163 11.61 8.73 -4.55
C LEU A 163 13.00 8.15 -4.79
N GLY A 164 14.04 8.94 -4.63
CA GLY A 164 15.43 8.47 -4.76
C GLY A 164 15.78 7.35 -3.77
N ARG A 165 15.27 7.42 -2.54
CA ARG A 165 15.47 6.36 -1.53
C ARG A 165 14.66 5.10 -1.85
N VAL A 166 13.47 5.26 -2.42
CA VAL A 166 12.62 4.13 -2.86
C VAL A 166 13.26 3.41 -4.05
N THR A 167 13.75 4.15 -5.05
CA THR A 167 14.39 3.55 -6.24
C THR A 167 15.76 2.94 -5.92
N ALA A 168 16.43 3.38 -4.87
CA ALA A 168 17.68 2.79 -4.38
C ALA A 168 17.49 1.42 -3.69
N ALA A 169 16.28 1.11 -3.22
CA ALA A 169 16.00 -0.19 -2.62
C ALA A 169 15.99 -1.30 -3.70
N PRO A 170 16.41 -2.54 -3.34
CA PRO A 170 16.39 -3.67 -4.27
C PRO A 170 15.04 -3.89 -4.94
N GLN A 171 13.95 -3.57 -4.26
CA GLN A 171 12.58 -3.64 -4.74
C GLN A 171 11.71 -2.63 -3.97
N GLY A 172 11.91 -1.34 -4.23
CA GLY A 172 11.15 -0.28 -3.58
C GLY A 172 9.67 -0.32 -3.99
N ARG A 173 8.78 0.03 -3.07
CA ARG A 173 7.33 -0.04 -3.28
C ARG A 173 6.63 1.21 -2.78
N VAL A 174 5.74 1.75 -3.58
CA VAL A 174 4.81 2.79 -3.13
C VAL A 174 3.40 2.19 -3.12
N VAL A 175 2.76 2.17 -1.96
CA VAL A 175 1.40 1.66 -1.77
C VAL A 175 0.50 2.82 -1.42
N VAL A 176 -0.44 3.16 -2.31
CA VAL A 176 -1.32 4.32 -2.15
C VAL A 176 -2.72 3.85 -1.75
N LEU A 177 -3.22 4.29 -0.60
CA LEU A 177 -4.57 3.95 -0.19
C LEU A 177 -5.62 4.76 -0.98
N GLY A 178 -6.21 4.07 -1.94
CA GLY A 178 -7.39 4.49 -2.69
C GLY A 178 -8.70 4.13 -1.99
N SER A 179 -9.76 4.10 -2.76
CA SER A 179 -11.09 3.65 -2.34
C SER A 179 -11.91 3.28 -3.57
N GLY A 180 -12.84 2.32 -3.45
CA GLY A 180 -13.85 2.10 -4.47
C GLY A 180 -14.82 3.27 -4.66
N ASP A 181 -14.78 4.24 -3.75
CA ASP A 181 -15.56 5.47 -3.83
C ASP A 181 -15.07 6.44 -4.94
N GLU A 182 -13.89 6.21 -5.52
CA GLU A 182 -13.37 6.95 -6.67
C GLU A 182 -14.36 7.01 -7.85
N ARG A 183 -15.26 6.02 -7.96
CA ARG A 183 -16.31 5.95 -8.99
C ARG A 183 -17.37 7.03 -8.83
N ASN A 184 -17.49 7.60 -7.64
CA ASN A 184 -18.39 8.70 -7.31
C ASN A 184 -17.70 10.06 -7.45
N ALA A 185 -16.53 10.13 -8.06
CA ALA A 185 -15.86 11.39 -8.38
C ALA A 185 -16.75 12.26 -9.29
N PRO A 186 -16.57 13.58 -9.27
CA PRO A 186 -17.36 14.48 -10.12
C PRO A 186 -17.30 14.10 -11.60
N PRO A 187 -18.33 14.39 -12.38
CA PRO A 187 -18.31 14.21 -13.84
C PRO A 187 -17.07 14.85 -14.46
N GLY A 188 -16.45 14.14 -15.42
CA GLY A 188 -15.18 14.56 -16.02
C GLY A 188 -13.93 14.25 -15.18
N GLY A 189 -14.09 13.64 -14.00
CA GLY A 189 -12.97 13.20 -13.16
C GLY A 189 -12.36 14.32 -12.33
N ILE A 190 -11.05 14.55 -12.47
CA ILE A 190 -10.35 15.59 -11.71
C ILE A 190 -10.76 16.99 -12.20
N GLN A 191 -11.23 17.82 -11.27
CA GLN A 191 -11.71 19.16 -11.53
C GLN A 191 -10.54 20.15 -11.61
N PHE A 192 -9.73 20.06 -12.66
CA PHE A 192 -8.50 20.85 -12.83
C PHE A 192 -8.72 22.36 -12.85
N ASP A 193 -9.89 22.82 -13.32
CA ASP A 193 -10.21 24.24 -13.46
C ASP A 193 -10.74 24.83 -12.13
N ASP A 194 -11.11 23.98 -11.17
CA ASP A 194 -11.54 24.40 -9.83
C ASP A 194 -11.09 23.42 -8.74
N LEU A 195 -9.83 23.42 -8.41
CA LEU A 195 -9.30 22.62 -7.28
C LEU A 195 -9.67 23.20 -5.89
N SER A 196 -10.42 24.32 -5.86
CA SER A 196 -10.91 24.90 -4.60
C SER A 196 -12.12 24.15 -4.01
N GLY A 197 -12.75 23.26 -4.78
CA GLY A 197 -13.94 22.52 -4.36
C GLY A 197 -15.20 23.38 -4.20
N LYS A 198 -15.23 24.59 -4.76
CA LYS A 198 -16.33 25.53 -4.56
C LYS A 198 -17.57 25.15 -5.37
N HIS A 199 -17.37 24.64 -6.58
CA HIS A 199 -18.45 24.43 -7.54
C HIS A 199 -18.78 22.94 -7.80
N TRP A 200 -18.26 22.03 -6.96
CA TRP A 200 -18.52 20.61 -7.07
C TRP A 200 -18.51 19.91 -5.69
N ASP A 201 -19.14 18.76 -5.63
CA ASP A 201 -19.24 17.91 -4.45
C ASP A 201 -18.42 16.61 -4.60
N ALA A 202 -18.66 15.62 -3.76
CA ALA A 202 -17.94 14.34 -3.80
C ALA A 202 -16.41 14.47 -3.57
N ARG A 203 -16.01 15.37 -2.69
CA ARG A 203 -14.60 15.76 -2.42
C ARG A 203 -13.74 14.57 -2.02
N TYR A 204 -14.27 13.68 -1.20
CA TYR A 204 -13.54 12.45 -0.85
C TYR A 204 -13.31 11.55 -2.06
N ALA A 205 -14.35 11.29 -2.86
CA ALA A 205 -14.25 10.50 -4.07
C ALA A 205 -13.26 11.09 -5.08
N HIS A 206 -13.29 12.42 -5.28
CA HIS A 206 -12.33 13.17 -6.09
C HIS A 206 -10.88 12.94 -5.60
N SER A 207 -10.63 13.03 -4.28
CA SER A 207 -9.31 12.79 -3.73
C SER A 207 -8.85 11.33 -3.90
N LYS A 208 -9.79 10.37 -3.88
CA LYS A 208 -9.47 8.94 -4.08
C LYS A 208 -9.25 8.59 -5.54
N LEU A 209 -9.93 9.25 -6.47
CA LEU A 209 -9.58 9.23 -7.89
C LEU A 209 -8.16 9.77 -8.12
N ALA A 210 -7.82 10.90 -7.49
CA ALA A 210 -6.48 11.48 -7.57
C ALA A 210 -5.40 10.50 -7.04
N ASN A 211 -5.68 9.76 -5.97
CA ASN A 211 -4.77 8.73 -5.46
C ASN A 211 -4.54 7.59 -6.45
N GLY A 212 -5.59 7.13 -7.12
CA GLY A 212 -5.49 6.10 -8.17
C GLY A 212 -4.65 6.56 -9.36
N LEU A 213 -4.96 7.76 -9.88
CA LEU A 213 -4.24 8.39 -10.99
C LEU A 213 -2.77 8.69 -10.65
N PHE A 214 -2.49 9.17 -9.43
CA PHE A 214 -1.13 9.37 -8.93
C PHE A 214 -0.33 8.06 -8.96
N SER A 215 -0.92 6.98 -8.43
CA SER A 215 -0.26 5.66 -8.43
C SER A 215 -0.02 5.13 -9.84
N LEU A 216 -0.96 5.33 -10.76
CA LEU A 216 -0.85 4.94 -12.17
C LEU A 216 0.30 5.68 -12.87
N GLU A 217 0.36 7.00 -12.72
CA GLU A 217 1.43 7.79 -13.35
C GLU A 217 2.79 7.53 -12.71
N LEU A 218 2.84 7.35 -11.38
CA LEU A 218 4.08 6.97 -10.71
C LEU A 218 4.59 5.61 -11.21
N ALA A 219 3.71 4.63 -11.38
CA ALA A 219 4.07 3.33 -11.94
C ALA A 219 4.68 3.44 -13.34
N ARG A 220 4.15 4.34 -14.19
CA ARG A 220 4.70 4.62 -15.52
C ARG A 220 6.08 5.27 -15.45
N ARG A 221 6.28 6.20 -14.51
CA ARG A 221 7.56 6.88 -14.29
C ARG A 221 8.63 5.98 -13.69
N LEU A 222 8.21 4.93 -12.99
CA LEU A 222 9.10 3.89 -12.46
C LEU A 222 9.46 2.81 -13.50
N SER A 223 8.94 2.90 -14.72
CA SER A 223 9.29 1.98 -15.82
C SER A 223 10.82 1.97 -16.01
N GLY A 224 11.37 0.75 -16.12
CA GLY A 224 12.82 0.55 -16.21
C GLY A 224 13.54 0.46 -14.86
N SER A 225 12.86 0.72 -13.73
CA SER A 225 13.37 0.45 -12.39
C SER A 225 12.76 -0.83 -11.80
N ARG A 226 13.30 -1.30 -10.65
CA ARG A 226 12.68 -2.39 -9.89
C ARG A 226 11.63 -1.90 -8.89
N ALA A 227 11.49 -0.60 -8.74
CA ALA A 227 10.49 -0.01 -7.87
C ALA A 227 9.10 -0.07 -8.51
N THR A 228 8.06 -0.15 -7.68
CA THR A 228 6.67 -0.29 -8.12
C THR A 228 5.75 0.69 -7.38
N SER A 229 4.63 1.03 -8.01
CA SER A 229 3.55 1.78 -7.38
C SER A 229 2.22 1.08 -7.62
N ASN A 230 1.45 0.88 -6.55
CA ASN A 230 0.12 0.28 -6.63
C ASN A 230 -0.87 1.04 -5.75
N CYS A 231 -2.09 1.20 -6.25
CA CYS A 231 -3.20 1.73 -5.48
C CYS A 231 -4.01 0.58 -4.87
N VAL A 232 -4.52 0.75 -3.65
CA VAL A 232 -5.28 -0.29 -2.95
C VAL A 232 -6.52 0.25 -2.27
N SER A 233 -7.66 -0.39 -2.51
CA SER A 233 -8.87 -0.16 -1.71
C SER A 233 -8.89 -1.14 -0.53
N PRO A 234 -8.88 -0.64 0.72
CA PRO A 234 -8.95 -1.50 1.91
C PRO A 234 -10.35 -2.11 2.13
N GLY A 235 -11.32 -1.76 1.28
CA GLY A 235 -12.73 -2.05 1.52
C GLY A 235 -13.34 -1.15 2.59
N HIS A 236 -14.64 -1.33 2.85
CA HIS A 236 -15.33 -0.57 3.90
C HIS A 236 -14.87 -1.07 5.28
N THR A 237 -14.01 -0.31 5.94
CA THR A 237 -13.29 -0.70 7.16
C THR A 237 -13.70 0.19 8.33
N ARG A 238 -13.97 -0.38 9.50
CA ARG A 238 -14.22 0.34 10.76
C ARG A 238 -12.92 0.97 11.27
N SER A 239 -12.64 2.18 10.77
CA SER A 239 -11.49 2.97 11.16
C SER A 239 -11.93 4.38 11.57
N ASN A 240 -11.03 5.23 12.03
CA ASN A 240 -11.38 6.60 12.44
C ASN A 240 -11.59 7.57 11.26
N ILE A 241 -11.64 7.08 10.02
CA ILE A 241 -11.74 7.97 8.83
C ILE A 241 -13.06 8.74 8.79
N LEU A 242 -14.16 8.13 9.27
CA LEU A 242 -15.49 8.75 9.30
C LEU A 242 -15.76 9.59 10.57
N ARG A 243 -14.75 9.85 11.41
CA ARG A 243 -14.94 10.59 12.68
C ARG A 243 -15.56 11.98 12.51
N ASN A 244 -15.30 12.64 11.39
CA ASN A 244 -15.80 13.98 11.10
C ASN A 244 -17.21 13.97 10.44
N VAL A 245 -17.72 12.80 10.05
CA VAL A 245 -19.01 12.62 9.35
C VAL A 245 -19.94 11.64 10.10
N GLY A 246 -19.82 11.58 11.42
CA GLY A 246 -20.74 10.85 12.29
C GLY A 246 -20.42 9.38 12.52
N ASN A 247 -19.26 8.86 12.08
CA ASN A 247 -18.74 7.52 12.41
C ASN A 247 -19.72 6.37 12.07
N ARG A 248 -20.53 6.53 11.03
CA ARG A 248 -21.53 5.53 10.63
C ARG A 248 -20.91 4.49 9.72
N TYR A 249 -20.86 3.25 10.18
CA TYR A 249 -20.37 2.11 9.41
C TYR A 249 -21.51 1.16 9.06
N ARG A 250 -21.44 0.56 7.90
CA ARG A 250 -22.32 -0.54 7.50
C ARG A 250 -22.08 -1.75 8.41
N SER A 251 -23.08 -2.60 8.56
CA SER A 251 -22.98 -3.81 9.41
C SER A 251 -21.89 -4.77 8.95
N ASP A 252 -21.62 -4.83 7.63
CA ASP A 252 -20.61 -5.66 6.98
C ASP A 252 -19.21 -5.00 6.92
N ALA A 253 -19.00 -3.90 7.64
CA ALA A 253 -17.71 -3.23 7.67
C ALA A 253 -16.63 -4.10 8.30
N ARG A 254 -15.50 -4.19 7.62
CA ARG A 254 -14.32 -4.96 8.02
C ARG A 254 -13.66 -4.40 9.28
N SER A 255 -12.93 -5.26 9.97
CA SER A 255 -12.00 -4.82 11.01
C SER A 255 -10.79 -4.10 10.40
N VAL A 256 -10.05 -3.33 11.21
CA VAL A 256 -8.79 -2.71 10.77
C VAL A 256 -7.74 -3.76 10.40
N GLN A 257 -7.77 -4.92 11.03
CA GLN A 257 -6.89 -6.06 10.75
C GLN A 257 -7.10 -6.59 9.31
N GLN A 258 -8.34 -6.65 8.87
CA GLN A 258 -8.69 -7.03 7.50
C GLN A 258 -8.41 -5.89 6.51
N GLY A 259 -8.70 -4.64 6.90
CA GLY A 259 -8.42 -3.47 6.05
C GLY A 259 -6.94 -3.24 5.77
N ALA A 260 -6.06 -3.59 6.72
CA ALA A 260 -4.61 -3.48 6.57
C ALA A 260 -3.98 -4.65 5.77
N ALA A 261 -4.71 -5.71 5.51
CA ALA A 261 -4.16 -6.94 4.95
C ALA A 261 -3.56 -6.77 3.55
N THR A 262 -4.33 -6.26 2.58
CA THR A 262 -3.83 -6.01 1.23
C THR A 262 -2.75 -4.92 1.18
N PRO A 263 -2.84 -3.79 1.92
CA PRO A 263 -1.73 -2.85 2.06
C PRO A 263 -0.43 -3.47 2.56
N CYS A 264 -0.46 -4.29 3.61
CA CYS A 264 0.72 -5.00 4.13
C CYS A 264 1.28 -5.99 3.10
N TRP A 265 0.41 -6.73 2.42
CA TRP A 265 0.81 -7.67 1.38
C TRP A 265 1.51 -6.97 0.20
N LEU A 266 0.95 -5.85 -0.29
CA LEU A 266 1.58 -5.05 -1.35
C LEU A 266 2.91 -4.46 -0.91
N ALA A 267 3.01 -4.01 0.35
CA ALA A 267 4.23 -3.40 0.87
C ALA A 267 5.37 -4.41 1.08
N ALA A 268 5.07 -5.68 1.41
CA ALA A 268 6.08 -6.58 1.94
C ALA A 268 6.16 -7.97 1.30
N SER A 269 5.05 -8.50 0.74
CA SER A 269 5.02 -9.88 0.24
C SER A 269 5.87 -10.08 -1.00
N PRO A 270 6.68 -11.14 -1.08
CA PRO A 270 7.32 -11.55 -2.33
C PRO A 270 6.33 -11.85 -3.46
N ALA A 271 5.12 -12.34 -3.13
CA ALA A 271 4.08 -12.61 -4.12
C ALA A 271 3.53 -11.33 -4.80
N ALA A 272 3.73 -10.16 -4.19
CA ALA A 272 3.43 -8.85 -4.78
C ALA A 272 4.61 -8.26 -5.57
N ALA A 273 5.74 -8.98 -5.67
CA ALA A 273 6.91 -8.51 -6.38
C ALA A 273 6.60 -8.30 -7.87
N GLY A 274 7.04 -7.16 -8.41
CA GLY A 274 6.82 -6.83 -9.84
C GLY A 274 5.40 -6.38 -10.18
N GLN A 275 4.43 -6.46 -9.25
CA GLN A 275 3.10 -5.86 -9.46
C GLN A 275 3.23 -4.34 -9.51
N ASN A 276 2.84 -3.73 -10.63
CA ASN A 276 3.03 -2.30 -10.87
C ASN A 276 1.84 -1.70 -11.62
N GLY A 277 1.35 -0.54 -11.19
CA GLY A 277 0.26 0.20 -11.82
C GLY A 277 -1.14 -0.37 -11.55
N GLY A 278 -1.27 -1.37 -10.68
CA GLY A 278 -2.54 -2.00 -10.38
C GLY A 278 -3.39 -1.23 -9.37
N PHE A 279 -4.73 -1.43 -9.48
CA PHE A 279 -5.67 -1.13 -8.41
C PHE A 279 -6.11 -2.45 -7.75
N TRP A 280 -5.86 -2.56 -6.46
CA TRP A 280 -5.96 -3.81 -5.72
C TRP A 280 -7.08 -3.80 -4.68
N ARG A 281 -7.71 -4.94 -4.51
CA ARG A 281 -8.63 -5.22 -3.40
C ARG A 281 -8.61 -6.72 -3.12
N ASP A 282 -8.57 -7.11 -1.85
CA ASP A 282 -8.63 -8.52 -1.46
C ASP A 282 -7.56 -9.38 -2.17
N PHE A 283 -6.33 -8.84 -2.25
CA PHE A 283 -5.15 -9.46 -2.87
C PHE A 283 -5.25 -9.72 -4.37
N ALA A 284 -6.25 -9.15 -5.03
CA ALA A 284 -6.47 -9.30 -6.47
C ALA A 284 -6.63 -7.93 -7.16
N PRO A 285 -6.35 -7.84 -8.47
CA PRO A 285 -6.72 -6.68 -9.26
C PRO A 285 -8.23 -6.42 -9.16
N ALA A 286 -8.58 -5.16 -8.91
CA ALA A 286 -9.96 -4.73 -8.76
C ALA A 286 -10.40 -3.85 -9.93
N ALA A 287 -11.71 -3.83 -10.18
CA ALA A 287 -12.29 -2.98 -11.22
C ALA A 287 -12.14 -1.49 -10.84
N GLN A 288 -11.78 -0.68 -11.81
CA GLN A 288 -11.59 0.77 -11.74
C GLN A 288 -12.62 1.49 -12.60
N SER A 289 -12.90 2.77 -12.30
CA SER A 289 -13.62 3.63 -13.25
C SER A 289 -12.76 3.90 -14.51
N ASP A 290 -13.39 4.35 -15.58
CA ASP A 290 -12.67 4.79 -16.78
C ASP A 290 -11.75 5.97 -16.46
N ALA A 291 -12.23 6.91 -15.62
CA ALA A 291 -11.43 8.03 -15.16
C ALA A 291 -10.16 7.60 -14.41
N GLN A 292 -10.21 6.56 -13.59
CA GLN A 292 -9.01 6.08 -12.87
C GLN A 292 -8.01 5.36 -13.79
N ARG A 293 -8.43 4.93 -14.97
CA ARG A 293 -7.56 4.31 -16.00
C ARG A 293 -7.05 5.30 -17.04
N ASP A 294 -7.50 6.54 -16.98
CA ASP A 294 -7.13 7.58 -17.94
C ASP A 294 -5.68 8.03 -17.72
N VAL A 295 -4.80 7.57 -18.61
CA VAL A 295 -3.36 7.85 -18.58
C VAL A 295 -3.09 9.35 -18.85
N ALA A 296 -3.89 10.00 -19.69
CA ALA A 296 -3.72 11.43 -20.00
C ALA A 296 -4.10 12.28 -18.78
N MET A 297 -5.21 11.93 -18.10
CA MET A 297 -5.62 12.57 -16.84
C MET A 297 -4.58 12.35 -15.74
N ALA A 298 -4.00 11.15 -15.63
CA ALA A 298 -2.95 10.83 -14.66
C ALA A 298 -1.68 11.68 -14.89
N ALA A 299 -1.24 11.81 -16.14
CA ALA A 299 -0.09 12.66 -16.49
C ALA A 299 -0.38 14.14 -16.24
N ARG A 300 -1.60 14.64 -16.56
CA ARG A 300 -2.04 16.02 -16.27
C ARG A 300 -2.06 16.26 -14.75
N LEU A 301 -2.63 15.33 -13.97
CA LEU A 301 -2.67 15.43 -12.50
C LEU A 301 -1.27 15.52 -11.91
N TRP A 302 -0.34 14.71 -12.38
CA TRP A 302 1.06 14.75 -11.94
C TRP A 302 1.67 16.13 -12.18
N SER A 303 1.54 16.67 -13.39
CA SER A 303 2.10 17.98 -13.75
C SER A 303 1.48 19.13 -12.96
N VAL A 304 0.16 19.10 -12.74
CA VAL A 304 -0.55 20.07 -11.91
C VAL A 304 -0.11 19.96 -10.45
N SER A 305 0.02 18.74 -9.93
CA SER A 305 0.48 18.49 -8.55
C SER A 305 1.92 18.97 -8.34
N ASP A 306 2.83 18.69 -9.28
CA ASP A 306 4.22 19.22 -9.25
C ASP A 306 4.23 20.75 -9.25
N ALA A 307 3.39 21.39 -10.06
CA ALA A 307 3.28 22.86 -10.10
C ALA A 307 2.79 23.45 -8.76
N LEU A 308 1.80 22.79 -8.13
CA LEU A 308 1.22 23.24 -6.85
C LEU A 308 2.16 23.09 -5.66
N VAL A 309 3.10 22.16 -5.71
CA VAL A 309 4.05 21.90 -4.62
C VAL A 309 5.49 22.27 -4.99
N ARG A 310 5.69 23.01 -6.08
CA ARG A 310 7.01 23.31 -6.67
C ARG A 310 8.02 23.87 -5.67
N ASP A 311 7.58 24.76 -4.81
CA ASP A 311 8.45 25.48 -3.86
C ASP A 311 8.95 24.56 -2.71
N TRP A 312 8.41 23.34 -2.62
CA TRP A 312 8.74 22.33 -1.59
C TRP A 312 9.42 21.07 -2.15
N LEU A 313 9.62 20.96 -3.47
CA LEU A 313 10.24 19.78 -4.11
C LEU A 313 11.78 19.67 -3.91
#